data_930788626b64ca4f33f208933273327b
#
_entry.id   930788626b64ca4f33f208933273327b
#
_cell.length_a   1.000
_cell.length_b   1.000
_cell.length_c   1.000
_cell.angle_alpha   90.00
_cell.angle_beta   90.00
_cell.angle_gamma   90.00
#
_symmetry.space_group_name_H-M   'P 1'
#
loop_
_entity.id
_entity.type
_entity.pdbx_description
1 polymer ?
#
loop_
_entity_poly.entity_id
_entity_poly.type
_entity_poly.pdbx_seq_one_letter_code
_entity_poly.pdbx_strand_id
1 'polypeptide(L)'
;MGGTFDPIHHGHLVAASEVAGLFGLDEVVFVPTGQPWQKTDRDVAPAEDRYLMTVIATASNPRFSVSRVDIDRGGPTYTIDTLTDLTVQRPDAELFFITGADALSQILSWRDSERCFSLAHFIGVTRPGFDLADAHLPEGVVSLVEVPALSISSTDCRDRVARGMPVWYLVPDGVVQYIEKRSLYRQGHPARRAGDPGRPVGDRPTYDRPPPGADPAKGTAGNGHPSTPPSPEPPSSHAFEVPR
;
A
#
# COMPACT_ATOMS: atom_id res chain seq x y z
N MET A 1 -6.59 2.22 -9.23
CA MET A 1 -6.19 2.35 -7.82
C MET A 1 -5.59 3.72 -7.58
N GLY A 2 -6.28 4.59 -6.83
CA GLY A 2 -5.80 5.92 -6.47
C GLY A 2 -5.00 5.88 -5.16
N GLY A 3 -3.96 6.73 -5.05
CA GLY A 3 -3.20 6.79 -3.81
C GLY A 3 -2.09 7.84 -3.82
N THR A 4 -1.65 8.24 -2.62
CA THR A 4 -0.49 9.14 -2.53
C THR A 4 0.81 8.42 -2.92
N PHE A 5 0.93 7.12 -2.59
CA PHE A 5 2.09 6.27 -2.86
C PHE A 5 3.42 6.91 -2.40
N ASP A 6 3.50 7.21 -1.13
CA ASP A 6 4.60 7.97 -0.52
C ASP A 6 5.34 7.19 0.61
N PRO A 7 6.12 6.13 0.26
CA PRO A 7 6.22 5.45 -1.03
C PRO A 7 5.12 4.41 -1.28
N ILE A 8 5.03 3.93 -2.51
CA ILE A 8 4.35 2.67 -2.82
C ILE A 8 5.05 1.51 -2.12
N HIS A 9 4.29 0.48 -1.70
CA HIS A 9 4.83 -0.68 -0.97
C HIS A 9 4.11 -1.97 -1.36
N HIS A 10 4.64 -3.12 -0.94
CA HIS A 10 4.08 -4.43 -1.29
C HIS A 10 2.62 -4.59 -0.88
N GLY A 11 2.16 -3.96 0.20
CA GLY A 11 0.74 -3.97 0.58
C GLY A 11 -0.19 -3.40 -0.51
N HIS A 12 0.24 -2.34 -1.22
CA HIS A 12 -0.52 -1.80 -2.36
C HIS A 12 -0.56 -2.79 -3.53
N LEU A 13 0.59 -3.42 -3.84
CA LEU A 13 0.70 -4.34 -4.97
C LEU A 13 -0.11 -5.62 -4.76
N VAL A 14 -0.06 -6.18 -3.54
CA VAL A 14 -0.87 -7.34 -3.16
C VAL A 14 -2.35 -7.01 -3.27
N ALA A 15 -2.80 -5.91 -2.68
CA ALA A 15 -4.20 -5.48 -2.77
C ALA A 15 -4.69 -5.33 -4.22
N ALA A 16 -3.88 -4.69 -5.08
CA ALA A 16 -4.20 -4.54 -6.49
C ALA A 16 -4.27 -5.87 -7.23
N SER A 17 -3.34 -6.80 -6.94
CA SER A 17 -3.30 -8.13 -7.57
C SER A 17 -4.48 -8.99 -7.17
N GLU A 18 -4.83 -9.02 -5.88
CA GLU A 18 -5.98 -9.78 -5.37
C GLU A 18 -7.29 -9.26 -5.96
N VAL A 19 -7.51 -7.94 -5.94
CA VAL A 19 -8.71 -7.34 -6.53
C VAL A 19 -8.79 -7.63 -8.03
N ALA A 20 -7.66 -7.53 -8.77
CA ALA A 20 -7.64 -7.85 -10.19
C ALA A 20 -8.02 -9.31 -10.48
N GLY A 21 -7.63 -10.24 -9.60
CA GLY A 21 -8.01 -11.64 -9.70
C GLY A 21 -9.48 -11.89 -9.37
N LEU A 22 -9.97 -11.33 -8.25
CA LEU A 22 -11.32 -11.55 -7.74
C LEU A 22 -12.41 -10.95 -8.64
N PHE A 23 -12.16 -9.79 -9.25
CA PHE A 23 -13.11 -9.09 -10.11
C PHE A 23 -12.84 -9.32 -11.60
N GLY A 24 -11.84 -10.14 -11.96
CA GLY A 24 -11.52 -10.43 -13.36
C GLY A 24 -11.08 -9.19 -14.15
N LEU A 25 -10.41 -8.22 -13.50
CA LEU A 25 -10.01 -6.97 -14.15
C LEU A 25 -8.93 -7.23 -15.20
N ASP A 26 -9.07 -6.62 -16.38
CA ASP A 26 -8.08 -6.68 -17.45
C ASP A 26 -6.80 -5.94 -17.08
N GLU A 27 -6.94 -4.79 -16.41
CA GLU A 27 -5.83 -3.90 -16.04
C GLU A 27 -6.09 -3.23 -14.70
N VAL A 28 -5.03 -2.98 -13.92
CA VAL A 28 -5.06 -2.06 -12.78
C VAL A 28 -4.18 -0.86 -13.07
N VAL A 29 -4.82 0.30 -13.20
CA VAL A 29 -4.14 1.59 -13.39
C VAL A 29 -3.87 2.21 -12.02
N PHE A 30 -2.60 2.38 -11.66
CA PHE A 30 -2.19 3.13 -10.48
C PHE A 30 -2.18 4.62 -10.81
N VAL A 31 -2.82 5.43 -9.96
CA VAL A 31 -2.92 6.87 -10.15
C VAL A 31 -2.32 7.59 -8.92
N PRO A 32 -1.03 7.95 -8.96
CA PRO A 32 -0.42 8.76 -7.91
C PRO A 32 -1.07 10.14 -7.88
N THR A 33 -1.56 10.57 -6.70
CA THR A 33 -2.15 11.90 -6.53
C THR A 33 -1.13 13.00 -6.87
N GLY A 34 -1.54 14.05 -7.56
CA GLY A 34 -0.72 15.23 -7.81
C GLY A 34 -0.45 15.98 -6.50
N GLN A 35 -1.43 16.73 -6.01
CA GLN A 35 -1.40 17.43 -4.73
C GLN A 35 -2.45 16.82 -3.79
N PRO A 36 -2.05 15.99 -2.79
CA PRO A 36 -2.98 15.38 -1.85
C PRO A 36 -3.49 16.43 -0.86
N TRP A 37 -4.69 16.96 -1.07
CA TRP A 37 -5.28 18.00 -0.23
C TRP A 37 -5.51 17.57 1.23
N GLN A 38 -5.66 16.25 1.48
CA GLN A 38 -5.83 15.69 2.84
C GLN A 38 -4.52 15.58 3.64
N LYS A 39 -3.36 15.94 3.07
CA LYS A 39 -2.05 15.72 3.67
C LYS A 39 -1.21 16.99 3.70
N THR A 40 -1.87 18.13 3.99
CA THR A 40 -1.24 19.45 4.10
C THR A 40 -0.32 19.57 5.33
N ASP A 41 -0.48 18.70 6.32
CA ASP A 41 0.19 18.80 7.63
C ASP A 41 1.57 18.14 7.64
N ARG A 42 2.03 17.60 6.52
CA ARG A 42 3.33 16.93 6.41
C ARG A 42 3.96 17.11 5.04
N ASP A 43 5.28 17.05 5.01
CA ASP A 43 6.02 16.97 3.77
C ASP A 43 5.75 15.65 3.06
N VAL A 44 5.20 15.72 1.85
CA VAL A 44 5.00 14.61 0.93
C VAL A 44 6.09 14.68 -0.12
N ALA A 45 6.68 13.54 -0.48
CA ALA A 45 7.67 13.50 -1.55
C ALA A 45 7.11 14.10 -2.85
N PRO A 46 7.94 14.76 -3.68
CA PRO A 46 7.51 15.35 -4.95
C PRO A 46 6.68 14.36 -5.78
N ALA A 47 5.67 14.87 -6.48
CA ALA A 47 4.75 14.03 -7.27
C ALA A 47 5.49 13.17 -8.30
N GLU A 48 6.54 13.73 -8.92
CA GLU A 48 7.40 13.02 -9.88
C GLU A 48 8.15 11.84 -9.21
N ASP A 49 8.70 12.03 -8.01
CA ASP A 49 9.38 10.94 -7.31
C ASP A 49 8.39 9.83 -6.94
N ARG A 50 7.16 10.16 -6.51
CA ARG A 50 6.11 9.18 -6.19
C ARG A 50 5.63 8.44 -7.43
N TYR A 51 5.48 9.15 -8.54
CA TYR A 51 5.15 8.56 -9.84
C TYR A 51 6.23 7.57 -10.28
N LEU A 52 7.52 7.97 -10.28
CA LEU A 52 8.62 7.10 -10.68
C LEU A 52 8.77 5.87 -9.78
N MET A 53 8.59 6.01 -8.46
CA MET A 53 8.55 4.86 -7.56
C MET A 53 7.39 3.92 -7.90
N THR A 54 6.24 4.46 -8.28
CA THR A 54 5.08 3.64 -8.68
C THR A 54 5.34 2.90 -9.99
N VAL A 55 5.93 3.56 -10.99
CA VAL A 55 6.34 2.92 -12.26
C VAL A 55 7.32 1.79 -12.00
N ILE A 56 8.36 2.03 -11.18
CA ILE A 56 9.34 0.99 -10.83
C ILE A 56 8.67 -0.19 -10.14
N ALA A 57 7.75 0.07 -9.21
CA ALA A 57 7.10 -0.97 -8.42
C ALA A 57 6.16 -1.86 -9.24
N THR A 58 5.54 -1.31 -10.28
CA THR A 58 4.53 -2.00 -11.08
C THR A 58 5.08 -2.67 -12.35
N ALA A 59 6.32 -2.33 -12.74
CA ALA A 59 6.92 -2.70 -14.02
C ALA A 59 6.99 -4.22 -14.30
N SER A 60 7.01 -5.05 -13.25
CA SER A 60 7.09 -6.51 -13.40
C SER A 60 5.74 -7.19 -13.66
N ASN A 61 4.60 -6.51 -13.43
CA ASN A 61 3.29 -7.08 -13.63
C ASN A 61 2.66 -6.54 -14.94
N PRO A 62 2.41 -7.41 -15.96
CA PRO A 62 1.90 -6.95 -17.25
C PRO A 62 0.48 -6.39 -17.20
N ARG A 63 -0.28 -6.65 -16.13
CA ARG A 63 -1.62 -6.08 -15.92
C ARG A 63 -1.60 -4.75 -15.16
N PHE A 64 -0.43 -4.25 -14.75
CA PHE A 64 -0.30 -3.01 -13.99
C PHE A 64 0.24 -1.89 -14.88
N SER A 65 -0.40 -0.76 -14.84
CA SER A 65 0.09 0.48 -15.47
C SER A 65 0.01 1.65 -14.51
N VAL A 66 0.59 2.77 -14.89
CA VAL A 66 0.60 4.00 -14.07
C VAL A 66 0.16 5.17 -14.91
N SER A 67 -0.85 5.92 -14.44
CA SER A 67 -1.34 7.13 -15.08
C SER A 67 -0.81 8.38 -14.38
N ARG A 68 -0.50 9.40 -15.17
CA ARG A 68 -0.09 10.72 -14.70
C ARG A 68 -1.24 11.72 -14.58
N VAL A 69 -2.46 11.28 -14.82
CA VAL A 69 -3.63 12.15 -15.00
C VAL A 69 -3.79 13.22 -13.91
N ASP A 70 -3.56 12.85 -12.65
CA ASP A 70 -3.67 13.78 -11.51
C ASP A 70 -2.48 14.73 -11.39
N ILE A 71 -1.29 14.27 -11.80
CA ILE A 71 -0.07 15.08 -11.80
C ILE A 71 -0.13 16.12 -12.91
N ASP A 72 -0.53 15.69 -14.10
CA ASP A 72 -0.56 16.54 -15.29
C ASP A 72 -1.72 17.57 -15.24
N ARG A 73 -2.85 17.22 -14.57
CA ARG A 73 -3.92 18.19 -14.32
C ARG A 73 -3.47 19.34 -13.42
N GLY A 74 -2.57 19.07 -12.47
CA GLY A 74 -2.15 20.02 -11.46
C GLY A 74 -3.25 20.37 -10.44
N GLY A 75 -2.89 21.12 -9.40
CA GLY A 75 -3.80 21.52 -8.33
C GLY A 75 -4.24 20.36 -7.41
N PRO A 76 -5.21 20.60 -6.52
CA PRO A 76 -5.72 19.60 -5.59
C PRO A 76 -6.36 18.41 -6.32
N THR A 77 -6.02 17.19 -5.91
CA THR A 77 -6.56 15.97 -6.51
C THR A 77 -7.84 15.55 -5.81
N TYR A 78 -8.94 15.46 -6.57
CA TYR A 78 -10.20 14.88 -6.12
C TYR A 78 -10.55 13.64 -6.96
N THR A 79 -11.13 12.64 -6.33
CA THR A 79 -11.49 11.36 -7.00
C THR A 79 -12.43 11.57 -8.18
N ILE A 80 -13.37 12.50 -8.09
CA ILE A 80 -14.28 12.79 -9.19
C ILE A 80 -13.57 13.29 -10.45
N ASP A 81 -12.55 14.13 -10.28
CA ASP A 81 -11.78 14.66 -11.41
C ASP A 81 -10.96 13.52 -12.06
N THR A 82 -10.34 12.66 -11.24
CA THR A 82 -9.62 11.46 -11.70
C THR A 82 -10.51 10.52 -12.51
N LEU A 83 -11.69 10.18 -11.98
CA LEU A 83 -12.64 9.30 -12.65
C LEU A 83 -13.14 9.92 -13.96
N THR A 84 -13.46 11.22 -13.96
CA THR A 84 -13.90 11.93 -15.17
C THR A 84 -12.85 11.88 -16.26
N ASP A 85 -11.58 12.16 -15.93
CA ASP A 85 -10.50 12.13 -16.91
C ASP A 85 -10.23 10.72 -17.45
N LEU A 86 -10.29 9.71 -16.59
CA LEU A 86 -10.12 8.30 -17.01
C LEU A 86 -11.28 7.82 -17.89
N THR A 87 -12.54 8.24 -17.62
CA THR A 87 -13.68 7.93 -18.46
C THR A 87 -13.51 8.54 -19.87
N VAL A 88 -12.99 9.78 -19.95
CA VAL A 88 -12.72 10.42 -21.25
C VAL A 88 -11.58 9.70 -22.00
N GLN A 89 -10.54 9.29 -21.29
CA GLN A 89 -9.40 8.59 -21.91
C GLN A 89 -9.73 7.16 -22.34
N ARG A 90 -10.70 6.51 -21.67
CA ARG A 90 -11.08 5.10 -21.86
C ARG A 90 -12.61 4.96 -21.90
N PRO A 91 -13.27 5.45 -22.95
CA PRO A 91 -14.75 5.56 -23.00
C PRO A 91 -15.46 4.20 -22.99
N ASP A 92 -14.77 3.12 -23.43
CA ASP A 92 -15.33 1.76 -23.50
C ASP A 92 -14.99 0.91 -22.26
N ALA A 93 -14.29 1.49 -21.26
CA ALA A 93 -13.89 0.76 -20.05
C ALA A 93 -14.94 0.88 -18.94
N GLU A 94 -15.25 -0.23 -18.28
CA GLU A 94 -15.90 -0.24 -16.98
C GLU A 94 -14.87 0.07 -15.90
N LEU A 95 -15.15 1.07 -15.06
CA LEU A 95 -14.19 1.53 -14.05
C LEU A 95 -14.50 0.96 -12.66
N PHE A 96 -13.46 0.41 -12.03
CA PHE A 96 -13.47 -0.03 -10.64
C PHE A 96 -12.47 0.84 -9.85
N PHE A 97 -12.92 1.51 -8.78
CA PHE A 97 -12.05 2.35 -7.95
C PHE A 97 -11.61 1.60 -6.70
N ILE A 98 -10.34 1.18 -6.67
CA ILE A 98 -9.75 0.43 -5.55
C ILE A 98 -9.16 1.41 -4.53
N THR A 99 -9.57 1.30 -3.26
CA THR A 99 -9.07 2.11 -2.15
C THR A 99 -9.07 1.31 -0.84
N GLY A 100 -8.36 1.79 0.18
CA GLY A 100 -8.45 1.22 1.52
C GLY A 100 -9.82 1.44 2.16
N ALA A 101 -10.30 0.50 2.93
CA ALA A 101 -11.58 0.58 3.61
C ALA A 101 -11.69 1.80 4.54
N ASP A 102 -10.58 2.21 5.19
CA ASP A 102 -10.53 3.44 6.01
C ASP A 102 -10.90 4.70 5.22
N ALA A 103 -10.42 4.81 3.97
CA ALA A 103 -10.75 5.92 3.10
C ALA A 103 -12.20 5.81 2.59
N LEU A 104 -12.65 4.58 2.32
CA LEU A 104 -13.99 4.32 1.85
C LEU A 104 -15.06 4.64 2.90
N SER A 105 -14.77 4.46 4.20
CA SER A 105 -15.71 4.83 5.29
C SER A 105 -16.09 6.31 5.26
N GLN A 106 -15.29 7.15 4.63
CA GLN A 106 -15.54 8.59 4.48
C GLN A 106 -16.04 8.98 3.09
N ILE A 107 -16.39 8.01 2.24
CA ILE A 107 -16.69 8.26 0.82
C ILE A 107 -17.84 9.24 0.60
N LEU A 108 -18.85 9.22 1.47
CA LEU A 108 -19.99 10.13 1.39
C LEU A 108 -19.62 11.60 1.64
N SER A 109 -18.47 11.86 2.28
CA SER A 109 -17.92 13.20 2.47
C SER A 109 -17.05 13.67 1.30
N TRP A 110 -16.77 12.81 0.33
CA TRP A 110 -15.96 13.18 -0.82
C TRP A 110 -16.73 14.12 -1.75
N ARG A 111 -15.99 14.98 -2.42
CA ARG A 111 -16.56 15.89 -3.40
C ARG A 111 -17.28 15.13 -4.50
N ASP A 112 -18.54 15.49 -4.73
CA ASP A 112 -19.42 14.90 -5.76
C ASP A 112 -19.52 13.36 -5.68
N SER A 113 -19.66 12.82 -4.45
CA SER A 113 -19.65 11.37 -4.20
C SER A 113 -20.70 10.61 -5.03
N GLU A 114 -21.91 11.15 -5.19
CA GLU A 114 -22.97 10.54 -6.03
C GLU A 114 -22.51 10.38 -7.49
N ARG A 115 -21.84 11.40 -8.02
CA ARG A 115 -21.27 11.31 -9.37
C ARG A 115 -20.12 10.33 -9.45
N CYS A 116 -19.30 10.20 -8.40
CA CYS A 116 -18.27 9.16 -8.34
C CYS A 116 -18.89 7.77 -8.49
N PHE A 117 -20.01 7.48 -7.80
CA PHE A 117 -20.72 6.20 -7.90
C PHE A 117 -21.34 5.95 -9.27
N SER A 118 -21.68 7.00 -10.02
CA SER A 118 -22.19 6.85 -11.40
C SER A 118 -21.07 6.55 -12.41
N LEU A 119 -19.81 6.80 -12.07
CA LEU A 119 -18.65 6.62 -12.95
C LEU A 119 -17.88 5.35 -12.68
N ALA A 120 -17.93 4.79 -11.48
CA ALA A 120 -17.14 3.63 -11.12
C ALA A 120 -17.79 2.80 -10.01
N HIS A 121 -17.56 1.49 -10.03
CA HIS A 121 -17.79 0.62 -8.89
C HIS A 121 -16.65 0.76 -7.88
N PHE A 122 -16.95 0.91 -6.59
CA PHE A 122 -15.93 1.11 -5.56
C PHE A 122 -15.59 -0.19 -4.86
N ILE A 123 -14.29 -0.45 -4.70
CA ILE A 123 -13.78 -1.63 -4.00
C ILE A 123 -12.96 -1.17 -2.81
N GLY A 124 -13.49 -1.43 -1.61
CA GLY A 124 -12.81 -1.22 -0.34
C GLY A 124 -11.98 -2.42 0.05
N VAL A 125 -10.67 -2.25 0.14
CA VAL A 125 -9.77 -3.31 0.58
C VAL A 125 -9.64 -3.29 2.09
N THR A 126 -9.99 -4.40 2.73
CA THR A 126 -9.89 -4.59 4.19
C THR A 126 -8.72 -5.48 4.56
N ARG A 127 -8.38 -5.46 5.85
CA ARG A 127 -7.44 -6.39 6.48
C ARG A 127 -8.22 -7.33 7.37
N PRO A 128 -7.73 -8.55 7.64
CA PRO A 128 -8.34 -9.47 8.59
C PRO A 128 -8.66 -8.78 9.93
N GLY A 129 -9.91 -8.91 10.37
CA GLY A 129 -10.38 -8.32 11.61
C GLY A 129 -10.76 -6.83 11.54
N PHE A 130 -10.80 -6.23 10.36
CA PHE A 130 -11.32 -4.87 10.17
C PHE A 130 -12.84 -4.94 9.92
N ASP A 131 -13.62 -4.31 10.78
CA ASP A 131 -15.08 -4.26 10.67
C ASP A 131 -15.52 -2.86 10.20
N LEU A 132 -16.36 -2.83 9.17
CA LEU A 132 -17.03 -1.62 8.67
C LEU A 132 -18.54 -1.63 9.00
N ALA A 133 -18.95 -2.38 10.03
CA ALA A 133 -20.37 -2.54 10.38
C ALA A 133 -21.11 -1.20 10.57
N ASP A 134 -20.40 -0.13 10.95
CA ASP A 134 -20.97 1.21 11.15
C ASP A 134 -20.88 2.10 9.89
N ALA A 135 -20.24 1.65 8.80
CA ALA A 135 -20.17 2.45 7.59
C ALA A 135 -21.42 2.25 6.73
N HIS A 136 -22.26 3.28 6.65
CA HIS A 136 -23.42 3.30 5.76
C HIS A 136 -22.95 3.46 4.30
N LEU A 137 -22.51 2.36 3.69
CA LEU A 137 -22.03 2.35 2.31
C LEU A 137 -23.22 2.16 1.35
N PRO A 138 -23.26 2.82 0.20
CA PRO A 138 -24.31 2.64 -0.78
C PRO A 138 -24.31 1.21 -1.32
N GLU A 139 -25.48 0.55 -1.28
CA GLU A 139 -25.65 -0.80 -1.81
C GLU A 139 -25.48 -0.84 -3.34
N GLY A 140 -24.91 -1.92 -3.85
CA GLY A 140 -24.78 -2.17 -5.29
C GLY A 140 -23.63 -1.44 -5.99
N VAL A 141 -23.05 -0.39 -5.38
CA VAL A 141 -21.95 0.38 -5.97
C VAL A 141 -20.63 0.27 -5.20
N VAL A 142 -20.66 -0.41 -4.05
CA VAL A 142 -19.49 -0.63 -3.19
C VAL A 142 -19.36 -2.10 -2.85
N SER A 143 -18.17 -2.65 -3.03
CA SER A 143 -17.78 -4.00 -2.56
C SER A 143 -16.66 -3.89 -1.54
N LEU A 144 -16.73 -4.71 -0.49
CA LEU A 144 -15.65 -4.86 0.48
C LEU A 144 -14.95 -6.18 0.24
N VAL A 145 -13.63 -6.15 0.20
CA VAL A 145 -12.80 -7.32 -0.07
C VAL A 145 -11.72 -7.44 0.99
N GLU A 146 -11.71 -8.56 1.67
CA GLU A 146 -10.59 -8.93 2.53
C GLU A 146 -9.47 -9.53 1.68
N VAL A 147 -8.26 -8.96 1.79
CA VAL A 147 -7.09 -9.43 1.07
C VAL A 147 -6.02 -9.91 2.04
N PRO A 148 -5.08 -10.76 1.61
CA PRO A 148 -3.93 -11.13 2.43
C PRO A 148 -3.21 -9.87 2.92
N ALA A 149 -3.36 -9.58 4.22
CA ALA A 149 -2.88 -8.31 4.76
C ALA A 149 -1.38 -8.37 5.03
N LEU A 150 -0.64 -7.53 4.34
CA LEU A 150 0.70 -7.16 4.77
C LEU A 150 0.58 -5.94 5.70
N SER A 151 1.08 -6.08 6.93
CA SER A 151 1.12 -4.99 7.92
C SER A 151 2.21 -3.97 7.56
N ILE A 152 2.10 -3.40 6.35
CA ILE A 152 3.03 -2.42 5.81
C ILE A 152 2.27 -1.10 5.59
N SER A 153 2.86 0.01 6.02
CA SER A 153 2.34 1.35 5.73
C SER A 153 3.42 2.25 5.15
N SER A 154 3.01 3.20 4.30
CA SER A 154 3.94 4.23 3.80
C SER A 154 4.56 5.04 4.96
N THR A 155 3.82 5.26 6.05
CA THR A 155 4.34 5.97 7.22
C THR A 155 5.47 5.18 7.88
N ASP A 156 5.28 3.88 8.14
CA ASP A 156 6.34 3.04 8.69
C ASP A 156 7.58 3.00 7.78
N CYS A 157 7.38 2.90 6.46
CA CYS A 157 8.49 2.94 5.50
C CYS A 157 9.29 4.23 5.60
N ARG A 158 8.64 5.40 5.67
CA ARG A 158 9.32 6.70 5.82
C ARG A 158 10.05 6.82 7.15
N ASP A 159 9.41 6.41 8.24
CA ASP A 159 10.00 6.45 9.58
C ASP A 159 11.23 5.55 9.69
N ARG A 160 11.20 4.37 9.05
CA ARG A 160 12.37 3.48 8.97
C ARG A 160 13.52 4.14 8.22
N VAL A 161 13.27 4.71 7.04
CA VAL A 161 14.31 5.40 6.27
C VAL A 161 14.88 6.58 7.05
N ALA A 162 14.03 7.36 7.73
CA ALA A 162 14.47 8.49 8.56
C ALA A 162 15.42 8.07 9.69
N ARG A 163 15.22 6.85 10.24
CA ARG A 163 16.05 6.26 11.29
C ARG A 163 17.23 5.43 10.77
N GLY A 164 17.43 5.37 9.45
CA GLY A 164 18.47 4.53 8.83
C GLY A 164 18.20 3.02 8.91
N MET A 165 16.93 2.63 9.16
CA MET A 165 16.51 1.23 9.20
C MET A 165 16.20 0.72 7.78
N PRO A 166 16.39 -0.57 7.50
CA PRO A 166 16.12 -1.14 6.18
C PRO A 166 14.61 -1.15 5.87
N VAL A 167 14.29 -0.91 4.58
CA VAL A 167 12.94 -1.05 4.01
C VAL A 167 12.88 -2.12 2.92
N TRP A 168 13.94 -2.93 2.80
CA TRP A 168 13.97 -4.10 1.91
C TRP A 168 12.79 -5.02 2.24
N TYR A 169 12.16 -5.55 1.19
CA TYR A 169 10.96 -6.42 1.28
C TYR A 169 9.68 -5.76 1.83
N LEU A 170 9.75 -4.52 2.29
CA LEU A 170 8.54 -3.71 2.55
C LEU A 170 8.11 -2.99 1.28
N VAL A 171 9.08 -2.54 0.48
CA VAL A 171 8.88 -1.97 -0.85
C VAL A 171 9.70 -2.78 -1.87
N PRO A 172 9.35 -2.76 -3.16
CA PRO A 172 10.15 -3.41 -4.20
C PRO A 172 11.61 -2.91 -4.22
N ASP A 173 12.53 -3.80 -4.57
CA ASP A 173 13.98 -3.52 -4.55
C ASP A 173 14.36 -2.26 -5.33
N GLY A 174 13.78 -2.05 -6.51
CA GLY A 174 14.02 -0.85 -7.30
C GLY A 174 13.53 0.43 -6.62
N VAL A 175 12.48 0.34 -5.78
CA VAL A 175 11.99 1.48 -4.98
C VAL A 175 12.96 1.77 -3.84
N VAL A 176 13.54 0.75 -3.17
CA VAL A 176 14.60 0.94 -2.17
C VAL A 176 15.76 1.72 -2.77
N GLN A 177 16.26 1.26 -3.93
CA GLN A 177 17.38 1.90 -4.64
C GLN A 177 17.05 3.34 -5.06
N TYR A 178 15.80 3.59 -5.49
CA TYR A 178 15.35 4.93 -5.85
C TYR A 178 15.34 5.88 -4.63
N ILE A 179 14.77 5.42 -3.49
CA ILE A 179 14.75 6.17 -2.22
C ILE A 179 16.18 6.54 -1.80
N GLU A 180 17.11 5.59 -1.85
CA GLU A 180 18.51 5.82 -1.51
C GLU A 180 19.20 6.81 -2.45
N LYS A 181 19.04 6.61 -3.77
CA LYS A 181 19.63 7.49 -4.81
C LYS A 181 19.16 8.91 -4.72
N ARG A 182 17.86 9.12 -4.41
CA ARG A 182 17.23 10.43 -4.29
C ARG A 182 17.31 11.02 -2.89
N SER A 183 17.84 10.27 -1.92
CA SER A 183 17.90 10.65 -0.50
C SER A 183 16.52 11.04 0.07
N LEU A 184 15.45 10.38 -0.38
CA LEU A 184 14.09 10.65 0.09
C LEU A 184 13.93 10.21 1.56
N TYR A 185 13.07 10.91 2.29
CA TYR A 185 12.66 10.60 3.68
C TYR A 185 13.77 10.67 4.74
N ARG A 186 14.96 11.15 4.42
CA ARG A 186 16.05 11.33 5.40
C ARG A 186 15.86 12.64 6.15
N GLN A 187 15.81 12.60 7.48
CA GLN A 187 15.76 13.80 8.31
C GLN A 187 17.12 14.55 8.23
N GLY A 188 17.08 15.84 7.94
CA GLY A 188 18.21 16.75 8.17
C GLY A 188 19.31 16.78 7.12
N HIS A 189 19.08 16.33 5.87
CA HIS A 189 20.02 16.61 4.78
C HIS A 189 19.42 17.66 3.83
N PRO A 190 19.97 18.89 3.78
CA PRO A 190 19.72 19.76 2.66
C PRO A 190 20.18 19.02 1.39
N ALA A 191 19.35 19.09 0.33
CA ALA A 191 19.64 18.46 -0.96
C ALA A 191 21.14 18.61 -1.30
N ARG A 192 21.87 17.51 -1.39
CA ARG A 192 23.27 17.54 -1.83
C ARG A 192 23.32 18.23 -3.18
N ARG A 193 23.91 19.42 -3.22
CA ARG A 193 24.31 20.06 -4.46
C ARG A 193 25.33 19.14 -5.13
N ALA A 194 25.14 18.87 -6.41
CA ALA A 194 26.15 18.16 -7.21
C ALA A 194 27.50 18.89 -7.06
N GLY A 195 28.49 18.23 -6.39
CA GLY A 195 29.82 18.80 -6.20
C GLY A 195 30.49 18.58 -4.84
N ASP A 196 29.85 17.89 -3.89
CA ASP A 196 30.46 17.68 -2.57
C ASP A 196 31.35 16.41 -2.57
N PRO A 197 32.70 16.52 -2.40
CA PRO A 197 33.63 15.40 -2.36
C PRO A 197 33.41 14.60 -1.06
N GLY A 198 33.33 13.30 -1.21
CA GLY A 198 32.94 12.29 -0.25
C GLY A 198 33.51 12.41 1.17
N ARG A 199 32.63 12.30 2.16
CA ARG A 199 32.99 12.01 3.55
C ARG A 199 33.48 10.54 3.63
N PRO A 200 34.56 10.26 4.37
CA PRO A 200 35.07 8.90 4.53
C PRO A 200 34.02 8.00 5.21
N VAL A 201 33.99 6.74 4.77
CA VAL A 201 33.19 5.67 5.36
C VAL A 201 33.75 5.39 6.75
N GLY A 202 33.16 6.03 7.78
CA GLY A 202 33.48 5.84 9.18
C GLY A 202 32.19 5.81 9.99
N ASP A 203 32.09 4.78 10.81
CA ASP A 203 31.05 4.45 11.77
C ASP A 203 29.77 3.80 11.23
N ARG A 204 29.90 2.51 10.97
CA ARG A 204 28.77 1.59 11.09
C ARG A 204 28.32 1.56 12.55
N PRO A 205 27.02 1.65 12.87
CA PRO A 205 26.56 1.36 14.22
C PRO A 205 27.00 -0.08 14.56
N THR A 206 27.82 -0.22 15.59
CA THR A 206 28.17 -1.52 16.15
C THR A 206 26.88 -2.10 16.75
N TYR A 207 26.40 -3.17 16.14
CA TYR A 207 25.46 -4.06 16.83
C TYR A 207 26.21 -4.61 18.04
N ASP A 208 25.82 -4.26 19.25
CA ASP A 208 26.27 -4.90 20.46
C ASP A 208 25.88 -6.37 20.40
N ARG A 209 26.85 -7.19 19.98
CA ARG A 209 26.75 -8.64 20.00
C ARG A 209 26.73 -9.05 21.47
N PRO A 210 25.70 -9.76 21.97
CA PRO A 210 25.76 -10.27 23.32
C PRO A 210 27.03 -11.12 23.50
N PRO A 211 27.67 -11.07 24.68
CA PRO A 211 28.92 -11.78 24.91
C PRO A 211 28.75 -13.29 24.69
N PRO A 212 29.72 -14.00 24.08
CA PRO A 212 29.67 -15.44 23.94
C PRO A 212 29.79 -16.08 25.30
N GLY A 213 28.77 -16.81 25.78
CA GLY A 213 28.88 -17.61 26.98
C GLY A 213 27.68 -17.66 27.92
N ALA A 214 26.45 -17.55 27.45
CA ALA A 214 25.27 -17.95 28.22
C ALA A 214 24.76 -19.31 27.69
N ASP A 215 25.26 -20.39 28.26
CA ASP A 215 24.81 -21.77 28.04
C ASP A 215 23.46 -21.96 28.75
N PRO A 216 22.34 -22.28 28.04
CA PRO A 216 21.06 -22.52 28.69
C PRO A 216 20.83 -23.98 29.07
N ALA A 217 21.77 -24.57 29.78
CA ALA A 217 21.62 -25.94 30.26
C ALA A 217 22.05 -26.08 31.72
N LYS A 218 21.18 -25.69 32.65
CA LYS A 218 21.07 -26.30 33.99
C LYS A 218 19.80 -25.77 34.68
N GLY A 219 18.71 -26.51 34.56
CA GLY A 219 17.45 -26.30 35.29
C GLY A 219 16.69 -27.64 35.37
N THR A 220 16.99 -28.41 36.39
CA THR A 220 16.23 -29.43 37.12
C THR A 220 15.01 -30.08 36.45
N ALA A 221 15.12 -31.38 36.29
CA ALA A 221 14.05 -32.33 36.00
C ALA A 221 12.87 -32.20 36.98
N GLY A 222 11.67 -32.01 36.46
CA GLY A 222 10.39 -32.13 37.13
C GLY A 222 9.44 -32.93 36.24
N ASN A 223 9.13 -34.15 36.68
CA ASN A 223 8.19 -35.06 36.04
C ASN A 223 6.78 -34.44 35.98
N GLY A 224 6.20 -34.39 34.80
CA GLY A 224 4.79 -34.08 34.61
C GLY A 224 4.40 -34.33 33.16
N HIS A 225 3.75 -35.49 32.90
CA HIS A 225 3.13 -35.76 31.60
C HIS A 225 1.98 -34.77 31.36
N PRO A 226 1.91 -34.09 30.24
CA PRO A 226 0.67 -33.53 29.74
C PRO A 226 0.11 -34.43 28.63
N SER A 227 -1.12 -34.85 28.84
CA SER A 227 -2.02 -35.49 27.91
C SER A 227 -2.21 -34.68 26.63
N THR A 228 -2.07 -35.36 25.51
CA THR A 228 -2.31 -34.85 24.15
C THR A 228 -3.79 -34.48 23.95
N PRO A 229 -4.13 -33.29 23.47
CA PRO A 229 -5.49 -33.00 23.03
C PRO A 229 -5.79 -33.64 21.68
N PRO A 230 -7.06 -34.01 21.39
CA PRO A 230 -7.45 -34.63 20.13
C PRO A 230 -7.39 -33.64 18.97
N SER A 231 -7.02 -34.16 17.79
CA SER A 231 -6.98 -33.46 16.51
C SER A 231 -8.37 -32.94 16.11
N PRO A 232 -8.50 -31.73 15.54
CA PRO A 232 -9.77 -31.27 15.00
C PRO A 232 -10.10 -31.98 13.69
N GLU A 233 -11.39 -32.36 13.56
CA GLU A 233 -11.96 -32.87 12.31
C GLU A 233 -11.95 -31.86 11.18
N PRO A 234 -11.83 -32.31 9.92
CA PRO A 234 -11.85 -31.40 8.76
C PRO A 234 -13.27 -30.85 8.53
N PRO A 235 -13.41 -29.59 8.10
CA PRO A 235 -14.71 -29.00 7.81
C PRO A 235 -15.33 -29.63 6.55
N SER A 236 -16.63 -29.94 6.66
CA SER A 236 -17.47 -30.48 5.60
C SER A 236 -17.57 -29.47 4.41
N SER A 237 -17.36 -29.99 3.21
CA SER A 237 -17.51 -29.31 1.94
C SER A 237 -18.96 -28.89 1.70
N HIS A 238 -19.26 -27.60 1.83
CA HIS A 238 -20.45 -27.01 1.22
C HIS A 238 -20.03 -26.34 -0.11
N ALA A 239 -20.56 -26.93 -1.18
CA ALA A 239 -20.45 -26.40 -2.53
C ALA A 239 -21.20 -25.06 -2.61
N PHE A 240 -20.50 -24.00 -3.04
CA PHE A 240 -21.14 -22.76 -3.46
C PHE A 240 -21.66 -22.92 -4.88
N GLU A 241 -23.00 -22.93 -5.04
CA GLU A 241 -23.63 -22.70 -6.34
C GLU A 241 -23.57 -21.22 -6.71
N VAL A 242 -23.02 -20.94 -7.88
CA VAL A 242 -23.03 -19.62 -8.51
C VAL A 242 -24.32 -19.50 -9.33
N PRO A 243 -25.19 -18.50 -9.09
CA PRO A 243 -26.32 -18.23 -9.97
C PRO A 243 -25.81 -17.64 -11.30
N ARG A 244 -26.43 -18.09 -12.39
CA ARG A 244 -26.22 -17.60 -13.76
C ARG A 244 -26.91 -16.27 -13.97
#